data_a8b8bd4709dc224ce8581a4b50d3b060
#
_entry.id   a8b8bd4709dc224ce8581a4b50d3b060
#
_cell.length_a   1.000
_cell.length_b   1.000
_cell.length_c   1.000
_cell.angle_alpha   90.00
_cell.angle_beta   90.00
_cell.angle_gamma   90.00
#
_symmetry.space_group_name_H-M   'P 1'
#
loop_
_entity.id
_entity.type
_entity.pdbx_description
1 polymer ?
#
loop_
_entity_poly.entity_id
_entity_poly.type
_entity_poly.pdbx_seq_one_letter_code
_entity_poly.pdbx_strand_id
1 'polypeptide(L)'
;MKLPEDSHIAPEKLTRYLLVPQARGDKSAYLALAGYTLDNFTTLLTDLRAQILNQDATALETTSYGQLYEIRAPLVGPLGRTLRVRTIWMTEYLSGVTKFITRIPD
;
A
#
# COMPACT_ATOMS: atom_id res chain seq x y z
N MET A 1 1.24 16.39 4.21
CA MET A 1 1.25 15.87 5.60
C MET A 1 1.73 14.44 5.61
N LYS A 2 2.22 13.98 6.73
CA LYS A 2 2.67 12.59 6.86
C LYS A 2 1.70 11.80 7.73
N LEU A 3 1.45 10.54 7.34
CA LEU A 3 0.63 9.64 8.15
C LEU A 3 1.45 9.13 9.35
N PRO A 4 0.78 8.63 10.41
CA PRO A 4 1.49 8.10 11.58
C PRO A 4 2.43 6.94 11.21
N GLU A 5 3.61 6.91 11.83
CA GLU A 5 4.60 5.85 11.59
C GLU A 5 4.07 4.46 12.00
N ASP A 6 3.17 4.40 12.96
CA ASP A 6 2.55 3.17 13.42
C ASP A 6 1.30 2.77 12.63
N SER A 7 1.08 3.37 11.45
CA SER A 7 -0.04 3.00 10.59
C SER A 7 -0.02 1.50 10.31
N HIS A 8 -1.19 0.88 10.35
CA HIS A 8 -1.31 -0.56 10.26
C HIS A 8 -1.33 -1.03 8.82
N ILE A 9 -0.53 -2.04 8.51
CA ILE A 9 -0.55 -2.75 7.24
C ILE A 9 -0.85 -4.22 7.55
N ALA A 10 -2.10 -4.65 7.29
CA ALA A 10 -2.48 -6.02 7.54
C ALA A 10 -1.77 -6.94 6.55
N PRO A 11 -1.01 -7.96 7.01
CA PRO A 11 -0.32 -8.87 6.09
C PRO A 11 -1.27 -9.55 5.11
N GLU A 12 -2.52 -9.78 5.49
CA GLU A 12 -3.55 -10.40 4.64
C GLU A 12 -3.86 -9.56 3.39
N LYS A 13 -3.71 -8.24 3.45
CA LYS A 13 -3.85 -7.37 2.28
C LYS A 13 -2.85 -7.73 1.19
N LEU A 14 -1.66 -8.19 1.58
CA LEU A 14 -0.61 -8.59 0.65
C LEU A 14 -0.79 -10.05 0.23
N THR A 15 -0.97 -10.95 1.20
CA THR A 15 -0.96 -12.40 0.94
C THR A 15 -2.25 -12.92 0.32
N ARG A 16 -3.38 -12.24 0.52
CA ARG A 16 -4.68 -12.66 0.01
C ARG A 16 -5.26 -11.75 -1.07
N TYR A 17 -4.59 -10.64 -1.36
CA TYR A 17 -5.14 -9.65 -2.28
C TYR A 17 -4.09 -9.14 -3.25
N LEU A 18 -3.10 -8.35 -2.79
CA LEU A 18 -2.18 -7.65 -3.70
C LEU A 18 -1.24 -8.58 -4.45
N LEU A 19 -0.81 -9.67 -3.84
CA LEU A 19 0.19 -10.58 -4.43
C LEU A 19 -0.41 -11.86 -5.00
N VAL A 20 -1.74 -11.99 -4.97
CA VAL A 20 -2.44 -13.18 -5.51
C VAL A 20 -3.03 -12.83 -6.87
N PRO A 21 -2.71 -13.61 -7.93
CA PRO A 21 -3.33 -13.41 -9.25
C PRO A 21 -4.85 -13.57 -9.16
N GLN A 22 -5.58 -12.69 -9.85
CA GLN A 22 -7.04 -12.68 -9.85
C GLN A 22 -7.57 -12.50 -11.26
N ALA A 23 -8.77 -13.01 -11.53
CA ALA A 23 -9.40 -12.90 -12.83
C ALA A 23 -9.72 -11.44 -13.19
N ARG A 24 -10.04 -10.62 -12.17
CA ARG A 24 -10.33 -9.20 -12.34
C ARG A 24 -9.60 -8.40 -11.26
N GLY A 25 -9.16 -7.20 -11.60
CA GLY A 25 -8.51 -6.32 -10.66
C GLY A 25 -7.18 -6.89 -10.14
N ASP A 26 -6.51 -7.69 -10.96
CA ASP A 26 -5.23 -8.30 -10.57
C ASP A 26 -4.17 -7.21 -10.40
N LYS A 27 -3.64 -7.10 -9.19
CA LYS A 27 -2.58 -6.14 -8.84
C LYS A 27 -1.22 -6.82 -8.71
N SER A 28 -1.18 -8.17 -8.72
CA SER A 28 0.04 -8.93 -8.51
C SER A 28 1.02 -8.81 -9.67
N ALA A 29 0.51 -8.75 -10.91
CA ALA A 29 1.36 -8.68 -12.09
C ALA A 29 2.22 -7.41 -12.11
N TYR A 30 1.65 -6.28 -11.70
CA TYR A 30 2.40 -5.01 -11.63
C TYR A 30 3.51 -5.08 -10.59
N LEU A 31 3.21 -5.62 -9.41
CA LEU A 31 4.19 -5.77 -8.32
C LEU A 31 5.27 -6.79 -8.69
N ALA A 32 4.92 -7.84 -9.43
CA ALA A 32 5.88 -8.84 -9.87
C ALA A 32 6.96 -8.26 -10.78
N LEU A 33 6.67 -7.18 -11.49
CA LEU A 33 7.67 -6.50 -12.34
C LEU A 33 8.89 -6.04 -11.54
N ALA A 34 8.69 -5.70 -10.27
CA ALA A 34 9.76 -5.27 -9.37
C ALA A 34 10.27 -6.40 -8.48
N GLY A 35 9.72 -7.60 -8.61
CA GLY A 35 10.17 -8.77 -7.86
C GLY A 35 9.36 -9.09 -6.60
N TYR A 36 8.23 -8.44 -6.38
CA TYR A 36 7.36 -8.76 -5.26
C TYR A 36 6.46 -9.94 -5.61
N THR A 37 6.53 -10.97 -4.80
CA THR A 37 5.75 -12.20 -4.97
C THR A 37 5.15 -12.60 -3.63
N LEU A 38 4.27 -13.60 -3.66
CA LEU A 38 3.69 -14.14 -2.43
C LEU A 38 4.77 -14.69 -1.49
N ASP A 39 5.84 -15.28 -2.05
CA ASP A 39 6.91 -15.86 -1.25
C ASP A 39 7.71 -14.82 -0.46
N ASN A 40 7.80 -13.59 -0.95
CA ASN A 40 8.55 -12.53 -0.29
C ASN A 40 7.65 -11.37 0.18
N PHE A 41 6.41 -11.66 0.57
CA PHE A 41 5.46 -10.63 0.96
C PHE A 41 5.98 -9.74 2.09
N THR A 42 6.83 -10.24 2.98
CA THR A 42 7.42 -9.46 4.07
C THR A 42 8.34 -8.36 3.53
N THR A 43 8.97 -8.58 2.39
CA THR A 43 9.77 -7.54 1.72
C THR A 43 8.88 -6.39 1.26
N LEU A 44 7.72 -6.69 0.69
CA LEU A 44 6.77 -5.64 0.31
C LEU A 44 6.26 -4.89 1.54
N LEU A 45 5.95 -5.59 2.62
CA LEU A 45 5.51 -4.98 3.87
C LEU A 45 6.55 -3.98 4.39
N THR A 46 7.82 -4.41 4.44
CA THR A 46 8.93 -3.58 4.88
C THR A 46 9.11 -2.36 3.97
N ASP A 47 9.03 -2.57 2.66
CA ASP A 47 9.24 -1.50 1.68
C ASP A 47 8.10 -0.48 1.69
N LEU A 48 6.86 -0.90 1.91
CA LEU A 48 5.74 0.03 2.07
C LEU A 48 5.98 0.96 3.25
N ARG A 49 6.49 0.44 4.37
CA ARG A 49 6.82 1.27 5.52
C ARG A 49 8.01 2.17 5.27
N ALA A 50 9.08 1.63 4.68
CA ALA A 50 10.34 2.35 4.53
C ALA A 50 10.31 3.36 3.39
N GLN A 51 9.58 3.06 2.30
CA GLN A 51 9.63 3.86 1.08
C GLN A 51 8.39 4.69 0.84
N ILE A 52 7.21 4.26 1.32
CA ILE A 52 5.93 4.88 1.00
C ILE A 52 5.36 5.65 2.18
N LEU A 53 5.21 5.00 3.34
CA LEU A 53 4.51 5.57 4.49
C LEU A 53 5.13 6.89 4.97
N ASN A 54 6.41 7.07 4.79
CA ASN A 54 7.13 8.28 5.19
C ASN A 54 7.04 9.44 4.17
N GLN A 55 6.33 9.24 3.06
CA GLN A 55 6.12 10.27 2.06
C GLN A 55 4.88 11.10 2.40
N ASP A 56 4.75 12.26 1.74
CA ASP A 56 3.60 13.13 1.97
C ASP A 56 2.30 12.47 1.51
N ALA A 57 1.27 12.59 2.34
CA ALA A 57 -0.08 12.10 2.04
C ALA A 57 -1.01 13.27 1.70
N THR A 58 -1.94 13.01 0.80
CA THR A 58 -2.99 13.96 0.41
C THR A 58 -4.34 13.42 0.88
N ALA A 59 -5.11 14.26 1.58
CA ALA A 59 -6.46 13.87 2.01
C ALA A 59 -7.38 13.76 0.79
N LEU A 60 -8.14 12.67 0.74
CA LEU A 60 -9.18 12.44 -0.26
C LEU A 60 -10.55 12.64 0.39
N GLU A 61 -11.60 12.04 -0.19
CA GLU A 61 -12.94 12.12 0.38
C GLU A 61 -13.03 11.40 1.71
N THR A 62 -14.06 11.73 2.48
CA THR A 62 -14.43 10.97 3.68
C THR A 62 -15.44 9.90 3.32
N THR A 63 -15.45 8.81 4.10
CA THR A 63 -16.46 7.77 4.03
C THR A 63 -17.20 7.70 5.37
N SER A 64 -18.21 6.85 5.48
CA SER A 64 -18.88 6.62 6.76
C SER A 64 -17.96 5.99 7.81
N TYR A 65 -16.81 5.41 7.39
CA TYR A 65 -15.87 4.73 8.27
C TYR A 65 -14.65 5.56 8.64
N GLY A 66 -14.25 6.50 7.79
CA GLY A 66 -13.07 7.29 8.07
C GLY A 66 -12.66 8.23 6.94
N GLN A 67 -11.54 8.92 7.18
CA GLN A 67 -10.91 9.80 6.21
C GLN A 67 -9.94 9.00 5.34
N LEU A 68 -10.08 9.11 4.03
CA LEU A 68 -9.14 8.49 3.09
C LEU A 68 -7.98 9.42 2.79
N TYR A 69 -6.81 8.82 2.56
CA TYR A 69 -5.58 9.49 2.17
C TYR A 69 -4.91 8.75 1.03
N GLU A 70 -4.13 9.49 0.25
CA GLU A 70 -3.38 8.98 -0.87
C GLU A 70 -1.91 9.32 -0.68
N ILE A 71 -1.02 8.36 -0.96
CA ILE A 71 0.41 8.60 -1.10
C ILE A 71 0.83 8.12 -2.48
N ARG A 72 1.41 9.03 -3.28
CA ARG A 72 2.02 8.71 -4.57
C ARG A 72 3.53 8.77 -4.42
N ALA A 73 4.21 7.68 -4.72
CA ALA A 73 5.66 7.64 -4.57
C ALA A 73 6.25 6.50 -5.41
N PRO A 74 7.57 6.59 -5.71
CA PRO A 74 8.27 5.47 -6.31
C PRO A 74 8.52 4.37 -5.28
N LEU A 75 8.39 3.12 -5.72
CA LEU A 75 8.65 1.92 -4.91
C LEU A 75 9.72 1.10 -5.61
N VAL A 76 10.89 0.96 -4.98
CA VAL A 76 11.99 0.17 -5.54
C VAL A 76 11.90 -1.24 -4.98
N GLY A 77 11.68 -2.21 -5.86
CA GLY A 77 11.51 -3.61 -5.47
C GLY A 77 12.82 -4.40 -5.44
N PRO A 78 12.75 -5.68 -5.04
CA PRO A 78 13.93 -6.55 -4.88
C PRO A 78 14.79 -6.72 -6.13
N LEU A 79 14.19 -6.60 -7.32
CA LEU A 79 14.93 -6.69 -8.59
C LEU A 79 15.59 -5.37 -8.99
N GLY A 80 15.52 -4.34 -8.14
CA GLY A 80 16.08 -3.03 -8.42
C GLY A 80 15.23 -2.16 -9.34
N ARG A 81 14.06 -2.65 -9.75
CA ARG A 81 13.15 -1.91 -10.62
C ARG A 81 12.28 -0.97 -9.78
N THR A 82 12.13 0.26 -10.25
CA THR A 82 11.26 1.25 -9.62
C THR A 82 9.88 1.21 -10.26
N LEU A 83 8.86 1.10 -9.42
CA LEU A 83 7.46 1.21 -9.83
C LEU A 83 6.88 2.51 -9.28
N ARG A 84 6.04 3.17 -10.08
CA ARG A 84 5.26 4.29 -9.58
C ARG A 84 3.95 3.75 -9.04
N VAL A 85 3.69 4.04 -7.76
CA VAL A 85 2.50 3.50 -7.09
C VAL A 85 1.70 4.63 -6.42
N ARG A 86 0.41 4.39 -6.34
CA ARG A 86 -0.55 5.15 -5.54
C ARG A 86 -1.05 4.24 -4.44
N THR A 87 -0.85 4.61 -3.19
CA THR A 87 -1.38 3.82 -2.07
C THR A 87 -2.50 4.59 -1.40
N ILE A 88 -3.51 3.85 -0.97
CA ILE A 88 -4.69 4.41 -0.32
C ILE A 88 -4.71 3.95 1.13
N TRP A 89 -4.94 4.88 2.02
CA TRP A 89 -4.93 4.68 3.48
C TRP A 89 -6.21 5.26 4.07
N MET A 90 -6.61 4.78 5.22
CA MET A 90 -7.79 5.30 5.94
C MET A 90 -7.47 5.48 7.42
N THR A 91 -7.84 6.64 7.96
CA THR A 91 -7.89 6.84 9.41
C THR A 91 -9.33 6.63 9.86
N GLU A 92 -9.56 5.57 10.63
CA GLU A 92 -10.90 5.20 11.09
C GLU A 92 -11.39 6.16 12.16
N TYR A 93 -12.65 6.57 12.07
CA TYR A 93 -13.24 7.49 13.06
C TYR A 93 -13.33 6.86 14.45
N LEU A 94 -13.70 5.59 14.54
CA LEU A 94 -13.94 4.93 15.83
C LEU A 94 -12.64 4.64 16.58
N SER A 95 -11.64 4.13 15.88
CA SER A 95 -10.39 3.71 16.53
C SER A 95 -9.30 4.79 16.50
N GLY A 96 -9.39 5.72 15.56
CA GLY A 96 -8.31 6.67 15.28
C GLY A 96 -7.09 6.04 14.60
N VAL A 97 -7.17 4.75 14.26
CA VAL A 97 -6.05 4.02 13.64
C VAL A 97 -6.03 4.30 12.15
N THR A 98 -4.83 4.60 11.62
CA THR A 98 -4.61 4.71 10.19
C THR A 98 -4.14 3.35 9.67
N LYS A 99 -4.75 2.89 8.57
CA LYS A 99 -4.44 1.58 8.00
C LYS A 99 -4.34 1.64 6.49
N PHE A 100 -3.51 0.76 5.96
CA PHE A 100 -3.35 0.56 4.52
C PHE A 100 -4.60 -0.10 3.95
N ILE A 101 -5.09 0.43 2.82
CA ILE A 101 -6.27 -0.11 2.13
C ILE A 101 -5.86 -0.85 0.86
N THR A 102 -5.18 -0.18 -0.07
CA THR A 102 -4.82 -0.78 -1.35
C THR A 102 -3.70 -0.01 -2.03
N ARG A 103 -3.22 -0.58 -3.13
CA ARG A 103 -2.25 0.02 -4.04
C ARG A 103 -2.81 -0.03 -5.45
N ILE A 104 -2.64 1.05 -6.20
CA ILE A 104 -2.99 1.10 -7.63
C ILE A 104 -1.79 1.64 -8.40
N PRO A 105 -1.62 1.27 -9.69
CA PRO A 105 -0.58 1.86 -10.54
C PRO A 105 -0.81 3.35 -10.68
N ASP A 106 0.27 4.09 -10.72
CA ASP A 106 0.17 5.54 -10.90
C ASP A 106 0.43 5.94 -12.35
#